data_716f633598f53c69fdf016c3a785eec8
#
_entry.id   716f633598f53c69fdf016c3a785eec8
#
_cell.length_a   1.000
_cell.length_b   1.000
_cell.length_c   1.000
_cell.angle_alpha   90.00
_cell.angle_beta   90.00
_cell.angle_gamma   90.00
#
_symmetry.space_group_name_H-M   'P 1'
#
loop_
_entity.id
_entity.type
_entity.pdbx_description
1 polymer ?
#
loop_
_entity_poly.entity_id
_entity_poly.type
_entity_poly.pdbx_seq_one_letter_code
_entity_poly.pdbx_strand_id
1 'polypeptide(L)'
;PAAEHFSIVDADGNVIPWQKSADGRLVFFAKGVPAKGYKTFSIVHGGEQGENTVKVENKTIENKFFTVKFDKDMNIASLIHKATGRAVAPEGEVLNKIYAYDDRPFNHEAWDIKVYFDQKYTEINDVSAVDVTESGPVRTVIKVTRKFLSSTIDQSFIFYADLPRIDVDYTVDWKEKKILLKADFPVDVNATEATYD
;
A
#
# COMPACT_ATOMS: atom_id res chain seq x y z
N PRO A 1 24.49 6.61 18.56
CA PRO A 1 25.07 6.05 17.35
C PRO A 1 25.33 7.20 16.40
N ALA A 2 26.56 7.30 15.87
CA ALA A 2 26.94 8.29 14.89
C ALA A 2 26.00 8.11 13.67
N ALA A 3 25.51 9.22 13.10
CA ALA A 3 24.77 9.17 11.85
C ALA A 3 25.68 8.46 10.81
N GLU A 4 25.21 7.36 10.27
CA GLU A 4 25.95 6.64 9.23
C GLU A 4 25.92 7.51 7.98
N HIS A 5 27.02 8.25 7.74
CA HIS A 5 27.18 9.03 6.53
C HIS A 5 27.71 8.15 5.42
N PHE A 6 26.83 7.66 4.58
CA PHE A 6 27.17 6.94 3.37
C PHE A 6 26.17 7.24 2.25
N SER A 7 26.57 6.98 1.02
CA SER A 7 25.69 7.00 -0.15
C SER A 7 25.67 5.63 -0.82
N ILE A 8 24.59 5.33 -1.51
CA ILE A 8 24.53 4.24 -2.47
C ILE A 8 24.78 4.82 -3.86
N VAL A 9 25.73 4.26 -4.59
CA VAL A 9 26.04 4.69 -5.96
C VAL A 9 25.93 3.51 -6.94
N ASP A 10 25.53 3.79 -8.19
CA ASP A 10 25.60 2.82 -9.27
C ASP A 10 27.00 2.74 -9.89
N ALA A 11 27.18 1.88 -10.90
CA ALA A 11 28.47 1.68 -11.56
C ALA A 11 29.01 2.94 -12.28
N ASP A 12 28.14 3.89 -12.60
CA ASP A 12 28.50 5.16 -13.25
C ASP A 12 28.78 6.27 -12.22
N GLY A 13 28.69 5.96 -10.92
CA GLY A 13 28.91 6.91 -9.83
C GLY A 13 27.68 7.78 -9.49
N ASN A 14 26.51 7.51 -10.08
CA ASN A 14 25.30 8.27 -9.74
C ASN A 14 24.80 7.88 -8.36
N VAL A 15 24.50 8.89 -7.55
CA VAL A 15 23.92 8.69 -6.20
C VAL A 15 22.47 8.21 -6.32
N ILE A 16 22.16 7.14 -5.61
CA ILE A 16 20.84 6.53 -5.57
C ILE A 16 20.19 6.87 -4.21
N PRO A 17 19.00 7.48 -4.19
CA PRO A 17 18.27 7.72 -2.95
C PRO A 17 18.00 6.42 -2.19
N TRP A 18 18.20 6.47 -0.89
CA TRP A 18 18.01 5.32 -0.01
C TRP A 18 17.42 5.74 1.34
N GLN A 19 16.82 4.80 2.05
CA GLN A 19 16.33 5.00 3.42
C GLN A 19 16.44 3.72 4.24
N LYS A 20 16.33 3.84 5.56
CA LYS A 20 16.08 2.69 6.43
C LYS A 20 14.57 2.42 6.52
N SER A 21 14.18 1.17 6.34
CA SER A 21 12.83 0.69 6.63
C SER A 21 12.58 0.60 8.13
N ALA A 22 11.33 0.45 8.54
CA ALA A 22 10.94 0.32 9.94
C ALA A 22 11.65 -0.84 10.67
N ASP A 23 12.02 -1.90 9.95
CA ASP A 23 12.77 -3.05 10.47
C ASP A 23 14.31 -2.89 10.35
N GLY A 24 14.79 -1.71 9.97
CA GLY A 24 16.22 -1.35 9.92
C GLY A 24 16.95 -1.77 8.64
N ARG A 25 16.30 -2.38 7.66
CA ARG A 25 16.91 -2.71 6.37
C ARG A 25 17.11 -1.48 5.50
N LEU A 26 18.12 -1.52 4.63
CA LEU A 26 18.31 -0.49 3.61
C LEU A 26 17.35 -0.73 2.45
N VAL A 27 16.65 0.32 2.05
CA VAL A 27 15.72 0.32 0.92
C VAL A 27 16.16 1.37 -0.08
N PHE A 28 16.27 1.00 -1.34
CA PHE A 28 16.57 1.89 -2.46
C PHE A 28 15.95 1.36 -3.76
N PHE A 29 15.90 2.20 -4.77
CA PHE A 29 15.35 1.84 -6.08
C PHE A 29 16.47 1.38 -7.03
N ALA A 30 16.53 0.09 -7.32
CA ALA A 30 17.48 -0.49 -8.27
C ALA A 30 16.95 -0.32 -9.71
N LYS A 31 17.13 0.87 -10.29
CA LYS A 31 16.71 1.16 -11.66
C LYS A 31 17.67 0.62 -12.71
N GLY A 32 17.10 0.25 -13.88
CA GLY A 32 17.90 -0.13 -15.04
C GLY A 32 18.62 -1.47 -14.90
N VAL A 33 18.10 -2.37 -14.09
CA VAL A 33 18.58 -3.76 -14.07
C VAL A 33 18.14 -4.44 -15.35
N PRO A 34 19.07 -4.95 -16.21
CA PRO A 34 18.72 -5.55 -17.49
C PRO A 34 17.99 -6.88 -17.33
N ALA A 35 17.13 -7.22 -18.28
CA ALA A 35 16.47 -8.53 -18.31
C ALA A 35 17.52 -9.66 -18.36
N LYS A 36 17.35 -10.68 -17.50
CA LYS A 36 18.29 -11.81 -17.36
C LYS A 36 19.74 -11.41 -17.05
N GLY A 37 19.94 -10.22 -16.49
CA GLY A 37 21.23 -9.67 -16.14
C GLY A 37 21.30 -9.18 -14.69
N TYR A 38 22.35 -8.46 -14.38
CA TYR A 38 22.58 -7.87 -13.08
C TYR A 38 23.08 -6.42 -13.20
N LYS A 39 22.93 -5.66 -12.12
CA LYS A 39 23.52 -4.34 -11.93
C LYS A 39 24.11 -4.26 -10.53
N THR A 40 25.29 -3.66 -10.42
CA THR A 40 25.97 -3.48 -9.13
C THR A 40 25.69 -2.11 -8.55
N PHE A 41 25.56 -2.07 -7.23
CA PHE A 41 25.49 -0.84 -6.46
C PHE A 41 26.52 -0.91 -5.35
N SER A 42 27.16 0.18 -5.05
CA SER A 42 28.22 0.27 -4.04
C SER A 42 27.81 1.21 -2.91
N ILE A 43 28.17 0.85 -1.68
CA ILE A 43 28.07 1.74 -0.54
C ILE A 43 29.40 2.49 -0.44
N VAL A 44 29.36 3.81 -0.49
CA VAL A 44 30.53 4.69 -0.39
C VAL A 44 30.42 5.57 0.85
N HIS A 45 31.54 5.86 1.50
CA HIS A 45 31.57 6.70 2.69
C HIS A 45 31.25 8.16 2.34
N GLY A 46 30.45 8.81 3.17
CA GLY A 46 29.98 10.19 2.97
C GLY A 46 28.74 10.30 2.08
N GLY A 47 28.15 11.48 2.06
CA GLY A 47 26.97 11.81 1.24
C GLY A 47 25.64 11.78 2.01
N GLU A 48 24.55 11.92 1.28
CA GLU A 48 23.19 12.10 1.80
C GLU A 48 22.22 11.03 1.31
N GLN A 49 21.13 10.84 2.05
CA GLN A 49 20.08 9.87 1.70
C GLN A 49 19.20 10.30 0.51
N GLY A 50 19.12 11.59 0.24
CA GLY A 50 18.19 12.22 -0.70
C GLY A 50 17.01 12.89 0.02
N GLU A 51 16.21 13.64 -0.74
CA GLU A 51 15.05 14.36 -0.20
C GLU A 51 13.79 13.52 -0.25
N ASN A 52 12.97 13.61 0.80
CA ASN A 52 11.63 13.03 0.79
C ASN A 52 10.68 13.92 -0.04
N THR A 53 10.17 13.38 -1.14
CA THR A 53 9.24 14.07 -2.04
C THR A 53 7.78 13.63 -1.85
N VAL A 54 7.53 12.68 -0.95
CA VAL A 54 6.17 12.25 -0.59
C VAL A 54 5.66 13.12 0.56
N LYS A 55 4.64 13.91 0.29
CA LYS A 55 4.02 14.80 1.27
C LYS A 55 2.85 14.09 1.96
N VAL A 56 2.77 14.23 3.27
CA VAL A 56 1.67 13.71 4.09
C VAL A 56 1.10 14.85 4.91
N GLU A 57 -0.14 15.24 4.65
CA GLU A 57 -0.80 16.34 5.34
C GLU A 57 -2.30 16.06 5.48
N ASN A 58 -2.84 16.12 6.70
CA ASN A 58 -4.29 16.05 6.96
C ASN A 58 -5.02 14.89 6.22
N LYS A 59 -4.52 13.67 6.33
CA LYS A 59 -5.02 12.48 5.61
C LYS A 59 -4.92 12.59 4.08
N THR A 60 -4.13 13.50 3.57
CA THR A 60 -3.80 13.61 2.14
C THR A 60 -2.35 13.21 1.94
N ILE A 61 -2.11 12.35 0.98
CA ILE A 61 -0.79 11.94 0.56
C ILE A 61 -0.60 12.39 -0.88
N GLU A 62 0.51 13.04 -1.13
CA GLU A 62 0.87 13.50 -2.46
C GLU A 62 2.29 13.08 -2.81
N ASN A 63 2.44 12.47 -3.96
CA ASN A 63 3.74 12.21 -4.58
C ASN A 63 3.77 12.73 -6.02
N LYS A 64 4.80 12.39 -6.77
CA LYS A 64 4.97 12.76 -8.18
C LYS A 64 3.79 12.30 -9.07
N PHE A 65 3.14 11.18 -8.73
CA PHE A 65 2.19 10.48 -9.60
C PHE A 65 0.75 10.61 -9.15
N PHE A 66 0.52 10.68 -7.84
CA PHE A 66 -0.81 10.56 -7.25
C PHE A 66 -1.08 11.65 -6.21
N THR A 67 -2.36 12.01 -6.10
CA THR A 67 -2.93 12.66 -4.93
C THR A 67 -3.97 11.71 -4.34
N VAL A 68 -3.78 11.31 -3.08
CA VAL A 68 -4.65 10.37 -2.37
C VAL A 68 -5.22 11.05 -1.15
N LYS A 69 -6.54 10.93 -0.95
CA LYS A 69 -7.21 11.41 0.26
C LYS A 69 -7.91 10.26 0.96
N PHE A 70 -7.67 10.15 2.25
CA PHE A 70 -8.35 9.19 3.10
C PHE A 70 -9.59 9.81 3.76
N ASP A 71 -10.61 8.99 3.98
CA ASP A 71 -11.78 9.35 4.77
C ASP A 71 -11.51 9.29 6.29
N LYS A 72 -12.58 9.41 7.09
CA LYS A 72 -12.47 9.32 8.56
C LYS A 72 -12.03 7.94 9.04
N ASP A 73 -12.38 6.89 8.30
CA ASP A 73 -12.12 5.49 8.60
C ASP A 73 -10.86 4.94 7.88
N MET A 74 -10.02 5.85 7.35
CA MET A 74 -8.78 5.50 6.64
C MET A 74 -9.00 4.58 5.41
N ASN A 75 -10.13 4.72 4.74
CA ASN A 75 -10.33 4.21 3.39
C ASN A 75 -9.93 5.28 2.37
N ILE A 76 -9.62 4.91 1.15
CA ILE A 76 -9.19 5.87 0.11
C ILE A 76 -10.45 6.51 -0.51
N ALA A 77 -10.79 7.71 -0.03
CA ALA A 77 -11.93 8.48 -0.53
C ALA A 77 -11.67 9.13 -1.90
N SER A 78 -10.43 9.35 -2.25
CA SER A 78 -10.05 9.90 -3.56
C SER A 78 -8.64 9.46 -3.94
N LEU A 79 -8.47 9.01 -5.16
CA LEU A 79 -7.19 8.68 -5.78
C LEU A 79 -7.16 9.29 -7.18
N ILE A 80 -6.34 10.32 -7.35
CA ILE A 80 -6.18 11.03 -8.63
C ILE A 80 -4.81 10.72 -9.22
N HIS A 81 -4.77 10.27 -10.45
CA HIS A 81 -3.56 10.13 -11.25
C HIS A 81 -3.18 11.50 -11.84
N LYS A 82 -2.11 12.12 -11.35
CA LYS A 82 -1.75 13.53 -11.64
C LYS A 82 -1.50 13.81 -13.12
N ALA A 83 -0.85 12.90 -13.83
CA ALA A 83 -0.48 13.12 -15.24
C ALA A 83 -1.71 13.22 -16.17
N THR A 84 -2.81 12.56 -15.82
CA THR A 84 -4.04 12.54 -16.64
C THR A 84 -5.20 13.28 -15.99
N GLY A 85 -5.10 13.65 -14.71
CA GLY A 85 -6.22 14.19 -13.91
C GLY A 85 -7.33 13.17 -13.63
N ARG A 86 -7.14 11.89 -13.99
CA ARG A 86 -8.17 10.86 -13.86
C ARG A 86 -8.37 10.45 -12.40
N ALA A 87 -9.65 10.43 -11.96
CA ALA A 87 -10.06 9.73 -10.76
C ALA A 87 -10.04 8.20 -11.01
N VAL A 88 -9.49 7.43 -10.07
CA VAL A 88 -9.39 5.96 -10.19
C VAL A 88 -10.70 5.31 -9.77
N ALA A 89 -11.37 5.84 -8.74
CA ALA A 89 -12.69 5.38 -8.32
C ALA A 89 -13.80 6.11 -9.07
N PRO A 90 -14.96 5.47 -9.32
CA PRO A 90 -16.17 6.16 -9.74
C PRO A 90 -16.61 7.22 -8.72
N GLU A 91 -17.40 8.17 -9.15
CA GLU A 91 -17.94 9.22 -8.28
C GLU A 91 -18.78 8.61 -7.14
N GLY A 92 -18.48 9.01 -5.91
CA GLY A 92 -19.15 8.52 -4.71
C GLY A 92 -18.64 7.21 -4.16
N GLU A 93 -17.75 6.51 -4.88
CA GLU A 93 -17.15 5.26 -4.43
C GLU A 93 -15.86 5.49 -3.63
N VAL A 94 -15.58 4.56 -2.73
CA VAL A 94 -14.42 4.59 -1.83
C VAL A 94 -13.62 3.31 -2.00
N LEU A 95 -12.32 3.43 -2.26
CA LEU A 95 -11.42 2.28 -2.45
C LEU A 95 -10.92 1.75 -1.11
N ASN A 96 -10.61 0.46 -1.12
CA ASN A 96 -9.99 -0.25 0.01
C ASN A 96 -10.88 -0.33 1.26
N LYS A 97 -12.19 -0.43 1.08
CA LYS A 97 -13.09 -0.82 2.16
C LYS A 97 -12.88 -2.29 2.52
N ILE A 98 -12.92 -2.59 3.80
CA ILE A 98 -12.81 -3.96 4.28
C ILE A 98 -14.16 -4.44 4.76
N TYR A 99 -14.57 -5.61 4.28
CA TYR A 99 -15.84 -6.22 4.59
C TYR A 99 -15.66 -7.60 5.20
N ALA A 100 -16.46 -7.89 6.22
CA ALA A 100 -16.66 -9.22 6.80
C ALA A 100 -18.02 -9.74 6.39
N TYR A 101 -18.06 -10.78 5.56
CA TYR A 101 -19.28 -11.43 5.06
C TYR A 101 -19.60 -12.66 5.87
N ASP A 102 -20.88 -12.91 6.18
CA ASP A 102 -21.33 -14.16 6.81
C ASP A 102 -21.25 -15.31 5.78
N ASP A 103 -20.22 -16.14 5.90
CA ASP A 103 -19.91 -17.22 4.97
C ASP A 103 -20.34 -18.58 5.55
N ARG A 104 -21.51 -19.07 5.11
CA ARG A 104 -22.11 -20.32 5.58
C ARG A 104 -22.56 -21.19 4.41
N PRO A 105 -21.63 -21.76 3.65
CA PRO A 105 -21.98 -22.70 2.59
C PRO A 105 -22.64 -23.97 3.16
N PHE A 106 -23.48 -24.59 2.39
CA PHE A 106 -24.13 -25.87 2.81
C PHE A 106 -23.12 -27.00 3.02
N ASN A 107 -22.05 -26.99 2.22
CA ASN A 107 -20.97 -27.97 2.24
C ASN A 107 -19.70 -27.32 1.71
N HIS A 108 -18.55 -27.99 1.86
CA HIS A 108 -17.25 -27.57 1.37
C HIS A 108 -16.81 -26.20 1.92
N GLU A 109 -16.96 -25.98 3.23
CA GLU A 109 -16.46 -24.79 3.94
C GLU A 109 -14.99 -24.51 3.56
N ALA A 110 -14.64 -23.26 3.35
CA ALA A 110 -13.35 -22.77 2.90
C ALA A 110 -12.93 -23.24 1.47
N TRP A 111 -13.77 -23.97 0.77
CA TRP A 111 -13.55 -24.39 -0.62
C TRP A 111 -14.45 -23.63 -1.60
N ASP A 112 -15.71 -23.42 -1.22
CA ASP A 112 -16.75 -22.90 -2.09
C ASP A 112 -17.43 -21.68 -1.46
N ILE A 113 -17.48 -20.56 -2.20
CA ILE A 113 -18.21 -19.35 -1.83
C ILE A 113 -19.53 -19.36 -2.58
N LYS A 114 -20.65 -19.38 -1.85
CA LYS A 114 -21.98 -19.40 -2.46
C LYS A 114 -22.41 -18.02 -2.92
N VAL A 115 -23.21 -17.95 -3.97
CA VAL A 115 -23.68 -16.69 -4.60
C VAL A 115 -24.40 -15.73 -3.65
N TYR A 116 -24.91 -16.21 -2.53
CA TYR A 116 -25.62 -15.42 -1.53
C TYR A 116 -24.72 -14.89 -0.39
N PHE A 117 -23.38 -15.05 -0.47
CA PHE A 117 -22.45 -14.59 0.58
C PHE A 117 -22.56 -13.10 0.86
N ASP A 118 -22.93 -12.30 -0.13
CA ASP A 118 -23.03 -10.84 -0.08
C ASP A 118 -24.31 -10.29 0.56
N GLN A 119 -25.27 -11.18 0.89
CA GLN A 119 -26.54 -10.77 1.51
C GLN A 119 -26.40 -10.26 2.94
N LYS A 120 -25.31 -10.63 3.63
CA LYS A 120 -25.06 -10.20 5.00
C LYS A 120 -23.58 -9.92 5.22
N TYR A 121 -23.27 -8.66 5.49
CA TYR A 121 -21.90 -8.23 5.73
C TYR A 121 -21.84 -7.12 6.79
N THR A 122 -20.63 -6.88 7.28
CA THR A 122 -20.27 -5.76 8.15
C THR A 122 -19.06 -5.08 7.56
N GLU A 123 -19.09 -3.75 7.42
CA GLU A 123 -17.91 -2.96 7.08
C GLU A 123 -17.01 -2.81 8.30
N ILE A 124 -15.71 -3.05 8.15
CA ILE A 124 -14.74 -3.00 9.26
C ILE A 124 -14.13 -1.59 9.33
N ASN A 125 -14.74 -0.73 10.14
CA ASN A 125 -14.39 0.68 10.30
C ASN A 125 -13.72 1.01 11.65
N ASP A 126 -13.53 0.02 12.54
CA ASP A 126 -12.90 0.24 13.85
C ASP A 126 -11.39 0.41 13.71
N VAL A 127 -10.96 1.65 13.45
CA VAL A 127 -9.55 2.05 13.35
C VAL A 127 -9.01 2.31 14.76
N SER A 128 -8.11 1.47 15.23
CA SER A 128 -7.51 1.57 16.55
C SER A 128 -6.19 2.35 16.58
N ALA A 129 -5.46 2.39 15.47
CA ALA A 129 -4.22 3.16 15.33
C ALA A 129 -3.95 3.58 13.88
N VAL A 130 -3.26 4.71 13.70
CA VAL A 130 -2.73 5.20 12.43
C VAL A 130 -1.35 5.79 12.68
N ASP A 131 -0.33 5.20 12.04
CA ASP A 131 1.06 5.59 12.22
C ASP A 131 1.77 5.78 10.88
N VAL A 132 2.61 6.81 10.76
CA VAL A 132 3.60 6.91 9.68
C VAL A 132 4.83 6.16 10.13
N THR A 133 4.98 4.91 9.66
CA THR A 133 6.07 4.02 10.10
C THR A 133 7.36 4.22 9.32
N GLU A 134 7.26 4.75 8.10
CA GLU A 134 8.41 5.12 7.28
C GLU A 134 8.14 6.45 6.57
N SER A 135 9.14 7.33 6.52
CA SER A 135 9.10 8.57 5.77
C SER A 135 10.51 8.90 5.28
N GLY A 136 10.73 8.80 3.98
CA GLY A 136 12.07 8.98 3.41
C GLY A 136 12.07 9.16 1.89
N PRO A 137 13.25 9.28 1.28
CA PRO A 137 13.40 9.63 -0.13
C PRO A 137 12.97 8.51 -1.10
N VAL A 138 12.75 7.28 -0.60
CA VAL A 138 12.33 6.14 -1.45
C VAL A 138 10.84 5.91 -1.35
N ARG A 139 10.31 5.89 -0.11
CA ARG A 139 8.89 5.64 0.15
C ARG A 139 8.44 6.23 1.49
N THR A 140 7.14 6.42 1.59
CA THR A 140 6.44 6.70 2.84
C THR A 140 5.44 5.57 3.09
N VAL A 141 5.37 5.07 4.32
CA VAL A 141 4.48 3.99 4.73
C VAL A 141 3.55 4.48 5.83
N ILE A 142 2.26 4.35 5.60
CA ILE A 142 1.21 4.63 6.58
C ILE A 142 0.60 3.31 7.00
N LYS A 143 0.74 2.98 8.29
CA LYS A 143 0.15 1.79 8.88
C LYS A 143 -1.16 2.15 9.54
N VAL A 144 -2.22 1.40 9.22
CA VAL A 144 -3.56 1.49 9.82
C VAL A 144 -3.87 0.16 10.49
N THR A 145 -4.15 0.19 11.79
CA THR A 145 -4.57 -1.01 12.53
C THR A 145 -6.07 -0.95 12.76
N ARG A 146 -6.78 -2.00 12.34
CA ARG A 146 -8.22 -2.16 12.55
C ARG A 146 -8.50 -3.35 13.47
N LYS A 147 -9.61 -3.26 14.20
CA LYS A 147 -10.13 -4.36 15.01
C LYS A 147 -11.46 -4.85 14.45
N PHE A 148 -11.65 -6.15 14.54
CA PHE A 148 -12.92 -6.78 14.23
C PHE A 148 -13.12 -8.00 15.14
N LEU A 149 -14.09 -7.93 16.06
CA LEU A 149 -14.33 -8.95 17.07
C LEU A 149 -13.03 -9.30 17.83
N SER A 150 -12.52 -10.52 17.66
CA SER A 150 -11.26 -10.99 18.27
C SER A 150 -10.04 -10.86 17.35
N SER A 151 -10.24 -10.34 16.14
CA SER A 151 -9.24 -10.27 15.08
C SER A 151 -8.63 -8.88 14.96
N THR A 152 -7.40 -8.84 14.41
CA THR A 152 -6.69 -7.59 14.10
C THR A 152 -6.24 -7.61 12.64
N ILE A 153 -6.38 -6.47 11.97
CA ILE A 153 -5.98 -6.27 10.57
C ILE A 153 -5.06 -5.06 10.53
N ASP A 154 -3.80 -5.28 10.21
CA ASP A 154 -2.83 -4.24 9.92
C ASP A 154 -2.75 -4.03 8.40
N GLN A 155 -2.97 -2.79 7.96
CA GLN A 155 -2.81 -2.37 6.56
C GLN A 155 -1.64 -1.41 6.47
N SER A 156 -0.70 -1.66 5.57
CA SER A 156 0.41 -0.74 5.27
C SER A 156 0.24 -0.19 3.87
N PHE A 157 -0.09 1.10 3.78
CA PHE A 157 -0.15 1.83 2.52
C PHE A 157 1.23 2.35 2.20
N ILE A 158 1.81 1.92 1.07
CA ILE A 158 3.17 2.23 0.66
C ILE A 158 3.13 3.17 -0.55
N PHE A 159 3.59 4.40 -0.34
CA PHE A 159 3.67 5.44 -1.37
C PHE A 159 5.12 5.63 -1.79
N TYR A 160 5.43 5.38 -3.03
CA TYR A 160 6.78 5.51 -3.56
C TYR A 160 7.05 6.91 -4.10
N ALA A 161 8.28 7.41 -3.88
CA ALA A 161 8.71 8.70 -4.39
C ALA A 161 8.84 8.70 -5.93
N ASP A 162 9.31 7.61 -6.52
CA ASP A 162 9.64 7.54 -7.95
C ASP A 162 9.17 6.25 -8.65
N LEU A 163 8.04 5.69 -8.18
CA LEU A 163 7.34 4.58 -8.82
C LEU A 163 5.85 4.91 -8.89
N PRO A 164 5.21 4.82 -10.09
CA PRO A 164 3.79 5.08 -10.25
C PRO A 164 2.93 3.89 -9.75
N ARG A 165 3.09 3.55 -8.48
CA ARG A 165 2.40 2.45 -7.81
C ARG A 165 2.13 2.79 -6.36
N ILE A 166 1.04 2.27 -5.84
CA ILE A 166 0.70 2.25 -4.43
C ILE A 166 0.52 0.79 -4.07
N ASP A 167 1.24 0.31 -3.06
CA ASP A 167 1.05 -1.03 -2.52
C ASP A 167 0.22 -0.94 -1.24
N VAL A 168 -0.59 -1.95 -1.01
CA VAL A 168 -1.34 -2.11 0.24
C VAL A 168 -1.06 -3.51 0.77
N ASP A 169 -0.20 -3.59 1.78
CA ASP A 169 0.14 -4.85 2.44
C ASP A 169 -0.80 -5.09 3.62
N TYR A 170 -1.24 -6.33 3.76
CA TYR A 170 -2.10 -6.75 4.86
C TYR A 170 -1.41 -7.79 5.73
N THR A 171 -1.39 -7.55 7.04
CA THR A 171 -1.05 -8.55 8.05
C THR A 171 -2.31 -8.79 8.89
N VAL A 172 -2.84 -10.01 8.83
CA VAL A 172 -4.13 -10.33 9.43
C VAL A 172 -3.97 -11.42 10.48
N ASP A 173 -4.27 -11.09 11.74
CA ASP A 173 -4.46 -12.08 12.82
C ASP A 173 -5.95 -12.42 12.91
N TRP A 174 -6.39 -13.39 12.08
CA TRP A 174 -7.79 -13.75 11.92
C TRP A 174 -8.20 -14.87 12.85
N LYS A 175 -9.19 -14.63 13.68
CA LYS A 175 -9.70 -15.59 14.68
C LYS A 175 -11.16 -15.97 14.46
N GLU A 176 -11.79 -15.38 13.46
CA GLU A 176 -13.21 -15.58 13.21
C GLU A 176 -13.47 -16.83 12.36
N LYS A 177 -14.61 -17.46 12.61
CA LYS A 177 -15.06 -18.64 11.86
C LYS A 177 -16.30 -18.28 11.05
N LYS A 178 -16.44 -18.89 9.85
CA LYS A 178 -17.58 -18.68 8.95
C LYS A 178 -17.77 -17.22 8.55
N ILE A 179 -16.66 -16.50 8.42
CA ILE A 179 -16.63 -15.12 7.99
C ILE A 179 -15.59 -15.00 6.89
N LEU A 180 -16.00 -14.53 5.71
CA LEU A 180 -15.14 -14.21 4.58
C LEU A 180 -14.69 -12.75 4.67
N LEU A 181 -13.38 -12.53 4.72
CA LEU A 181 -12.78 -11.21 4.72
C LEU A 181 -12.46 -10.78 3.29
N LYS A 182 -12.91 -9.59 2.89
CA LYS A 182 -12.61 -9.02 1.57
C LYS A 182 -12.19 -7.56 1.68
N ALA A 183 -11.24 -7.15 0.82
CA ALA A 183 -10.93 -5.75 0.55
C ALA A 183 -11.51 -5.39 -0.82
N ASP A 184 -12.27 -4.29 -0.88
CA ASP A 184 -12.97 -3.85 -2.07
C ASP A 184 -12.31 -2.62 -2.70
N PHE A 185 -12.13 -2.68 -4.03
CA PHE A 185 -11.52 -1.60 -4.83
C PHE A 185 -12.40 -1.31 -6.05
N PRO A 186 -13.48 -0.56 -5.90
CA PRO A 186 -14.32 -0.15 -7.02
C PRO A 186 -13.56 0.81 -7.92
N VAL A 187 -13.06 0.33 -9.05
CA VAL A 187 -12.29 1.11 -10.03
C VAL A 187 -13.16 1.47 -11.23
N ASP A 188 -13.00 2.70 -11.74
CA ASP A 188 -13.71 3.17 -12.94
C ASP A 188 -13.02 2.61 -14.21
N VAL A 189 -13.29 1.32 -14.48
CA VAL A 189 -12.80 0.60 -15.64
C VAL A 189 -13.98 -0.04 -16.36
N ASN A 190 -14.15 0.33 -17.63
CA ASN A 190 -15.12 -0.30 -18.51
C ASN A 190 -14.40 -1.24 -19.48
N ALA A 191 -14.33 -2.52 -19.11
CA ALA A 191 -13.73 -3.56 -19.92
C ALA A 191 -14.65 -4.79 -19.96
N THR A 192 -14.74 -5.42 -21.14
CA THR A 192 -15.52 -6.65 -21.35
C THR A 192 -14.70 -7.91 -21.09
N GLU A 193 -13.39 -7.78 -20.98
CA GLU A 193 -12.44 -8.88 -20.80
C GLU A 193 -11.45 -8.58 -19.67
N ALA A 194 -11.01 -9.62 -18.98
CA ALA A 194 -9.92 -9.58 -18.02
C ALA A 194 -8.78 -10.49 -18.50
N THR A 195 -7.54 -10.01 -18.41
CA THR A 195 -6.35 -10.79 -18.75
C THR A 195 -5.77 -11.39 -17.48
N TYR A 196 -5.48 -12.66 -17.48
CA TYR A 196 -4.85 -13.40 -16.39
C TYR A 196 -3.51 -13.96 -16.88
N ASP A 197 -2.55 -14.09 -15.98
CA ASP A 197 -1.26 -14.76 -16.21
C ASP A 197 -1.41 -16.28 -16.29
#